data_f137f4aaf96a49bdb8834838326141f2
#
_entry.id   f137f4aaf96a49bdb8834838326141f2
#
_cell.length_a   1.000
_cell.length_b   1.000
_cell.length_c   1.000
_cell.angle_alpha   90.00
_cell.angle_beta   90.00
_cell.angle_gamma   90.00
#
_symmetry.space_group_name_H-M   'P 1'
#
loop_
_entity.id
_entity.type
_entity.pdbx_description
1 polymer ?
#
loop_
_entity_poly.entity_id
_entity_poly.type
_entity_poly.pdbx_seq_one_letter_code
_entity_poly.pdbx_strand_id
1 'polypeptide(L)'
;MNLIHFKWREYPNTFWMSYYNFRDLDEVIRRANSTPYGLAAGVFTHNIDTANTLTRALRVGTVWVNSFDTFYAAIPFGGYKMSGHGREKGIYSLSNYLQVKAVVTPLHNPAWL
;
A
#
# COMPACT_ATOMS: atom_id res chain seq x y z
N MET A 1 -19.53 -14.94 2.54
CA MET A 1 -18.94 -14.36 3.77
C MET A 1 -17.80 -13.49 3.32
N ASN A 2 -17.82 -12.22 3.64
CA ASN A 2 -16.75 -11.28 3.32
C ASN A 2 -15.99 -10.97 4.60
N LEU A 3 -14.69 -11.06 4.57
CA LEU A 3 -13.80 -10.83 5.72
C LEU A 3 -12.73 -9.83 5.34
N ILE A 4 -12.53 -8.80 6.12
CA ILE A 4 -11.37 -7.92 6.03
C ILE A 4 -10.49 -8.12 7.25
N HIS A 5 -9.21 -8.24 6.98
CA HIS A 5 -8.18 -8.40 7.96
C HIS A 5 -7.22 -7.20 7.90
N PHE A 6 -7.02 -6.53 9.03
CA PHE A 6 -6.07 -5.44 9.16
C PHE A 6 -4.94 -5.83 10.09
N LYS A 7 -3.71 -5.47 9.70
CA LYS A 7 -2.52 -5.61 10.53
C LYS A 7 -1.96 -4.22 10.78
N TRP A 8 -1.82 -3.84 12.04
CA TRP A 8 -1.05 -2.67 12.45
C TRP A 8 -0.15 -2.99 13.63
N ARG A 9 0.87 -2.19 13.81
CA ARG A 9 1.84 -2.32 14.89
C ARG A 9 1.71 -1.10 15.79
N GLU A 10 1.27 -1.30 17.02
CA GLU A 10 1.14 -0.21 18.01
C GLU A 10 2.37 -0.05 18.89
N TYR A 11 3.10 -1.14 19.16
CA TYR A 11 4.33 -1.15 19.96
C TYR A 11 5.34 -2.16 19.42
N PRO A 12 6.64 -2.05 19.77
CA PRO A 12 7.72 -2.85 19.17
C PRO A 12 7.51 -4.36 19.20
N ASN A 13 6.67 -4.87 20.09
CA ASN A 13 6.48 -6.32 20.29
C ASN A 13 5.01 -6.77 20.26
N THR A 14 4.06 -5.92 19.85
CA THR A 14 2.63 -6.27 19.88
C THR A 14 2.03 -6.13 18.49
N PHE A 15 1.48 -7.22 17.96
CA PHE A 15 0.73 -7.24 16.71
C PHE A 15 -0.76 -7.29 17.05
N TRP A 16 -1.50 -6.29 16.60
CA TRP A 16 -2.96 -6.30 16.67
C TRP A 16 -3.53 -6.64 15.31
N MET A 17 -4.43 -7.62 15.28
CA MET A 17 -5.18 -8.00 14.10
C MET A 17 -6.66 -7.77 14.37
N SER A 18 -7.30 -6.96 13.54
CA SER A 18 -8.74 -6.76 13.62
C SER A 18 -9.46 -7.47 12.48
N TYR A 19 -10.43 -8.28 12.83
CA TYR A 19 -11.28 -9.00 11.88
C TYR A 19 -12.64 -8.34 11.84
N TYR A 20 -13.10 -8.03 10.64
CA TYR A 20 -14.44 -7.51 10.41
C TYR A 20 -15.20 -8.42 9.46
N ASN A 21 -16.30 -8.99 9.94
CA ASN A 21 -17.35 -9.53 9.08
C ASN A 21 -18.30 -8.39 8.75
N PHE A 22 -18.59 -8.18 7.50
CA PHE A 22 -19.43 -7.07 7.09
C PHE A 22 -20.46 -7.47 6.04
N ARG A 23 -21.57 -6.71 6.00
CA ARG A 23 -22.61 -6.77 4.96
C ARG A 23 -22.69 -5.47 4.17
N ASP A 24 -22.26 -4.36 4.78
CA ASP A 24 -22.23 -3.03 4.19
C ASP A 24 -20.78 -2.62 3.90
N LEU A 25 -20.51 -2.37 2.62
CA LEU A 25 -19.17 -1.98 2.14
C LEU A 25 -18.78 -0.58 2.61
N ASP A 26 -19.70 0.36 2.62
CA ASP A 26 -19.42 1.75 2.99
C ASP A 26 -19.07 1.85 4.47
N GLU A 27 -19.79 1.11 5.31
CA GLU A 27 -19.47 1.05 6.72
C GLU A 27 -18.09 0.48 6.97
N VAL A 28 -17.75 -0.64 6.35
CA VAL A 28 -16.45 -1.28 6.59
C VAL A 28 -15.30 -0.41 6.06
N ILE A 29 -15.45 0.24 4.91
CA ILE A 29 -14.46 1.16 4.37
C ILE A 29 -14.22 2.33 5.34
N ARG A 30 -15.29 2.94 5.84
CA ARG A 30 -15.20 4.03 6.80
C ARG A 30 -14.49 3.60 8.09
N ARG A 31 -14.87 2.46 8.66
CA ARG A 31 -14.26 1.92 9.88
C ARG A 31 -12.80 1.53 9.68
N ALA A 32 -12.50 0.86 8.58
CA ALA A 32 -11.16 0.45 8.22
C ALA A 32 -10.21 1.65 8.02
N ASN A 33 -10.73 2.73 7.45
CA ASN A 33 -9.96 3.94 7.20
C ASN A 33 -9.87 4.89 8.41
N SER A 34 -10.62 4.65 9.49
CA SER A 34 -10.62 5.51 10.67
C SER A 34 -9.36 5.37 11.54
N THR A 35 -8.61 4.30 11.39
CA THR A 35 -7.32 4.13 12.10
C THR A 35 -6.27 5.12 11.60
N PRO A 36 -5.37 5.62 12.46
CA PRO A 36 -4.23 6.44 12.05
C PRO A 36 -3.18 5.66 11.26
N TYR A 37 -3.26 4.34 11.22
CA TYR A 37 -2.32 3.47 10.52
C TYR A 37 -2.85 3.05 9.14
N GLY A 38 -1.96 2.57 8.29
CA GLY A 38 -2.31 2.11 6.95
C GLY A 38 -1.20 1.26 6.33
N LEU A 39 -0.73 0.22 7.03
CA LEU A 39 0.34 -0.63 6.50
C LEU A 39 -0.19 -1.60 5.45
N ALA A 40 -1.12 -2.44 5.84
CA ALA A 40 -1.63 -3.50 4.97
C ALA A 40 -3.03 -3.95 5.36
N ALA A 41 -3.74 -4.56 4.41
CA ALA A 41 -5.03 -5.20 4.61
C ALA A 41 -5.14 -6.50 3.80
N GLY A 42 -5.84 -7.49 4.35
CA GLY A 42 -6.26 -8.70 3.63
C GLY A 42 -7.77 -8.66 3.37
N VAL A 43 -8.17 -8.92 2.14
CA VAL A 43 -9.57 -8.97 1.71
C VAL A 43 -9.87 -10.39 1.24
N PHE A 44 -10.85 -11.05 1.85
CA PHE A 44 -11.28 -12.39 1.47
C PHE A 44 -12.72 -12.35 0.98
N THR A 45 -12.93 -12.61 -0.30
CA THR A 45 -14.24 -12.57 -0.94
C THR A 45 -14.24 -13.38 -2.23
N HIS A 46 -15.39 -13.95 -2.60
CA HIS A 46 -15.61 -14.56 -3.89
C HIS A 46 -16.17 -13.58 -4.94
N ASN A 47 -16.50 -12.36 -4.53
CA ASN A 47 -17.05 -11.35 -5.41
C ASN A 47 -15.95 -10.39 -5.86
N ILE A 48 -15.69 -10.36 -7.16
CA ILE A 48 -14.64 -9.53 -7.76
C ILE A 48 -14.93 -8.02 -7.63
N ASP A 49 -16.18 -7.61 -7.70
CA ASP A 49 -16.56 -6.20 -7.57
C ASP A 49 -16.33 -5.71 -6.14
N THR A 50 -16.64 -6.56 -5.15
CA THR A 50 -16.30 -6.30 -3.74
C THR A 50 -14.79 -6.17 -3.55
N ALA A 51 -13.99 -7.07 -4.13
CA ALA A 51 -12.54 -7.00 -4.07
C ALA A 51 -12.00 -5.71 -4.68
N ASN A 52 -12.47 -5.35 -5.88
CA ASN A 52 -12.05 -4.14 -6.58
C ASN A 52 -12.45 -2.86 -5.83
N THR A 53 -13.65 -2.83 -5.25
CA THR A 53 -14.10 -1.68 -4.44
C THR A 53 -13.21 -1.50 -3.22
N LEU A 54 -12.95 -2.56 -2.49
CA LEU A 54 -12.14 -2.50 -1.27
C LEU A 54 -10.68 -2.16 -1.55
N THR A 55 -10.06 -2.74 -2.59
CA THR A 55 -8.67 -2.45 -2.94
C THR A 55 -8.44 -0.98 -3.30
N ARG A 56 -9.43 -0.31 -3.89
CA ARG A 56 -9.36 1.12 -4.22
C ARG A 56 -9.69 2.03 -3.04
N ALA A 57 -10.59 1.61 -2.17
CA ALA A 57 -11.11 2.45 -1.09
C ALA A 57 -10.28 2.39 0.19
N LEU A 58 -9.56 1.29 0.43
CA LEU A 58 -8.75 1.13 1.64
C LEU A 58 -7.47 1.97 1.56
N ARG A 59 -7.24 2.79 2.57
CA ARG A 59 -6.07 3.69 2.70
C ARG A 59 -4.92 2.96 3.37
N VAL A 60 -4.39 1.95 2.68
CA VAL A 60 -3.26 1.12 3.12
C VAL A 60 -2.25 0.95 1.99
N GLY A 61 -1.00 0.66 2.34
CA GLY A 61 0.07 0.53 1.37
C GLY A 61 0.06 -0.79 0.59
N THR A 62 -0.48 -1.86 1.19
CA THR A 62 -0.60 -3.17 0.55
C THR A 62 -1.98 -3.75 0.81
N VAL A 63 -2.61 -4.30 -0.24
CA VAL A 63 -3.85 -5.07 -0.11
C VAL A 63 -3.62 -6.46 -0.70
N TRP A 64 -3.83 -7.49 0.09
CA TRP A 64 -3.87 -8.86 -0.39
C TRP A 64 -5.32 -9.29 -0.62
N VAL A 65 -5.58 -9.89 -1.78
CA VAL A 65 -6.91 -10.43 -2.11
C VAL A 65 -6.82 -11.94 -2.11
N ASN A 66 -7.67 -12.59 -1.30
CA ASN A 66 -7.73 -14.03 -1.08
C ASN A 66 -6.37 -14.66 -0.71
N SER A 67 -5.50 -13.85 -0.14
CA SER A 67 -4.18 -14.22 0.38
C SER A 67 -3.84 -13.33 1.55
N PHE A 68 -2.79 -13.62 2.27
CA PHE A 68 -2.29 -12.76 3.32
C PHE A 68 -0.79 -12.98 3.55
N ASP A 69 -0.08 -11.89 3.85
CA ASP A 69 1.35 -11.89 4.20
C ASP A 69 2.26 -12.50 3.09
N THR A 70 1.84 -12.36 1.83
CA THR A 70 2.62 -12.84 0.68
C THR A 70 3.56 -11.73 0.22
N PHE A 71 4.86 -12.01 0.25
CA PHE A 71 5.92 -11.07 -0.11
C PHE A 71 6.84 -11.63 -1.18
N TYR A 72 7.17 -10.77 -2.16
CA TYR A 72 8.22 -11.02 -3.14
C TYR A 72 9.12 -9.80 -3.27
N ALA A 73 10.38 -10.03 -3.67
CA ALA A 73 11.37 -8.95 -3.80
C ALA A 73 10.93 -7.85 -4.78
N ALA A 74 10.16 -8.19 -5.80
CA ALA A 74 9.67 -7.25 -6.80
C ALA A 74 8.39 -6.49 -6.40
N ILE A 75 7.70 -6.90 -5.34
CA ILE A 75 6.47 -6.26 -4.88
C ILE A 75 6.82 -5.13 -3.91
N PRO A 76 6.47 -3.88 -4.22
CA PRO A 76 6.70 -2.76 -3.30
C PRO A 76 5.96 -2.97 -1.98
N PHE A 77 6.61 -2.62 -0.87
CA PHE A 77 6.04 -2.67 0.45
C PHE A 77 6.27 -1.36 1.20
N GLY A 78 5.26 -0.90 1.90
CA GLY A 78 5.33 0.31 2.72
C GLY A 78 3.95 0.80 3.11
N GLY A 79 3.88 1.69 4.10
CA GLY A 79 2.64 2.14 4.69
C GLY A 79 2.08 3.43 4.10
N TYR A 80 0.84 3.70 4.48
CA TYR A 80 0.19 4.99 4.40
C TYR A 80 0.05 5.57 5.81
N LYS A 81 -0.27 6.84 5.92
CA LYS A 81 -0.52 7.53 7.19
C LYS A 81 0.68 7.37 8.15
N MET A 82 0.43 7.07 9.42
CA MET A 82 1.50 6.87 10.41
C MET A 82 2.30 5.56 10.24
N SER A 83 1.91 4.69 9.33
CA SER A 83 2.68 3.48 9.00
C SER A 83 3.89 3.76 8.09
N GLY A 84 4.13 4.99 7.69
CA GLY A 84 5.33 5.43 6.99
C GLY A 84 5.08 6.00 5.59
N HIS A 85 6.14 6.56 4.99
CA HIS A 85 6.07 7.25 3.70
C HIS A 85 6.84 6.57 2.58
N GLY A 86 7.90 5.83 2.92
CA GLY A 86 8.75 5.17 1.93
C GLY A 86 8.15 3.91 1.36
N ARG A 87 8.84 3.37 0.36
CA ARG A 87 8.57 2.03 -0.18
C ARG A 87 9.86 1.23 -0.16
N GLU A 88 9.76 0.02 0.38
CA GLU A 88 10.80 -1.00 0.28
C GLU A 88 10.45 -1.95 -0.85
N LYS A 89 11.45 -2.66 -1.36
CA LYS A 89 11.31 -3.64 -2.44
C LYS A 89 10.81 -3.04 -3.76
N GLY A 90 10.90 -3.81 -4.81
CA GLY A 90 10.54 -3.38 -6.14
C GLY A 90 11.31 -2.15 -6.62
N ILE A 91 10.96 -1.64 -7.79
CA ILE A 91 11.64 -0.49 -8.42
C ILE A 91 11.45 0.80 -7.61
N TYR A 92 10.35 0.92 -6.89
CA TYR A 92 10.04 2.14 -6.11
C TYR A 92 10.97 2.36 -4.92
N SER A 93 11.64 1.32 -4.43
CA SER A 93 12.62 1.46 -3.35
C SER A 93 13.83 2.30 -3.75
N LEU A 94 14.15 2.36 -5.03
CA LEU A 94 15.27 3.14 -5.54
C LEU A 94 15.13 4.63 -5.25
N SER A 95 13.91 5.16 -5.26
CA SER A 95 13.65 6.57 -4.95
C SER A 95 14.10 7.00 -3.56
N ASN A 96 14.23 6.07 -2.61
CA ASN A 96 14.73 6.35 -1.26
C ASN A 96 16.26 6.59 -1.22
N TYR A 97 16.98 6.17 -2.25
CA TYR A 97 18.45 6.20 -2.32
C TYR A 97 18.99 7.06 -3.45
N LEU A 98 18.14 7.50 -4.37
CA LEU A 98 18.50 8.25 -5.57
C LEU A 98 17.93 9.67 -5.50
N GLN A 99 18.72 10.61 -6.03
CA GLN A 99 18.28 11.98 -6.24
C GLN A 99 18.35 12.32 -7.73
N VAL A 100 17.34 12.99 -8.23
CA VAL A 100 17.33 13.49 -9.62
C VAL A 100 18.18 14.74 -9.70
N LYS A 101 19.17 14.73 -10.63
CA LYS A 101 19.99 15.88 -10.95
C LYS A 101 19.87 16.18 -12.44
N ALA A 102 19.48 17.39 -12.77
CA ALA A 102 19.51 17.86 -14.14
C ALA A 102 20.87 18.51 -14.44
N VAL A 103 21.46 18.16 -15.58
CA VAL A 103 22.65 18.83 -16.13
C VAL A 103 22.31 19.34 -17.51
N VAL A 104 22.41 20.65 -17.70
CA VAL A 104 22.15 21.31 -18.96
C VAL A 104 23.44 21.97 -19.43
N THR A 105 23.93 21.58 -20.60
CA THR A 105 25.13 22.15 -21.21
C THR A 105 24.77 22.69 -22.56
N PRO A 106 24.93 24.00 -22.84
CA PRO A 106 24.75 24.56 -24.17
C PRO A 106 25.83 24.04 -25.12
N LEU A 107 25.43 23.63 -26.30
CA LEU A 107 26.37 23.30 -27.38
C LEU A 107 26.66 24.57 -28.19
N HIS A 108 27.91 25.05 -28.18
CA HIS A 108 28.31 26.26 -28.91
C HIS A 108 28.41 26.03 -30.40
N ASN A 109 28.55 24.76 -30.82
CA ASN A 109 28.68 24.43 -32.25
C ASN A 109 28.02 23.07 -32.53
N PRO A 110 26.69 22.99 -32.57
CA PRO A 110 26.00 21.74 -32.84
C PRO A 110 26.26 21.26 -34.27
N ALA A 111 26.66 20.02 -34.42
CA ALA A 111 27.04 19.41 -35.70
C ALA A 111 25.89 19.31 -36.72
N TRP A 112 24.65 19.62 -36.34
CA TRP A 112 23.47 19.62 -37.22
C TRP A 112 23.02 21.01 -37.74
N LEU A 113 23.77 22.04 -37.47
CA LEU A 113 23.55 23.40 -38.05
C LEU A 113 24.34 23.58 -39.29
#